data_54e14f0322ab4db6467203d484a9904c
#
_entry.id   54e14f0322ab4db6467203d484a9904c
#
_cell.length_a   1.000
_cell.length_b   1.000
_cell.length_c   1.000
_cell.angle_alpha   90.00
_cell.angle_beta   90.00
_cell.angle_gamma   90.00
#
_symmetry.space_group_name_H-M   'P 1'
#
loop_
_entity.id
_entity.type
_entity.pdbx_description
1 polymer ?
#
loop_
_entity_poly.entity_id
_entity_poly.type
_entity_poly.pdbx_seq_one_letter_code
_entity_poly.pdbx_strand_id
1 'polypeptide(L)'
;SPSEFFYRNRDLAGFSNPTRSLYTAVREFVENALDACDQRGIFPDVHLSIKAVDPDKPDPKQYILTVRDNGPGIESKHVPLAFGTVLYGSKFGLKQARGMFGLGATMAILYGQITTNRPVTVKSSTDGKIQDQFEMILDIQKNKPVILKNQTKEVSKTGLSVSICL
;
A
#
# COMPACT_ATOMS: atom_id res chain seq x y z
N SER A 1 -5.04 -14.91 -13.87
CA SER A 1 -4.94 -13.45 -13.80
C SER A 1 -4.88 -12.97 -12.34
N PRO A 2 -4.43 -11.75 -12.06
CA PRO A 2 -4.48 -11.18 -10.71
C PRO A 2 -5.87 -11.19 -10.08
N SER A 3 -6.92 -10.97 -10.86
CA SER A 3 -8.29 -11.04 -10.35
C SER A 3 -8.69 -12.47 -9.95
N GLU A 4 -8.38 -13.46 -10.77
CA GLU A 4 -8.63 -14.87 -10.42
C GLU A 4 -7.87 -15.26 -9.16
N PHE A 5 -6.62 -14.85 -9.07
CA PHE A 5 -5.80 -15.07 -7.87
C PHE A 5 -6.44 -14.44 -6.64
N PHE A 6 -6.92 -13.20 -6.75
CA PHE A 6 -7.62 -12.51 -5.68
C PHE A 6 -8.88 -13.26 -5.25
N TYR A 7 -9.78 -13.59 -6.19
CA TYR A 7 -11.03 -14.28 -5.86
C TYR A 7 -10.83 -15.66 -5.26
N ARG A 8 -9.80 -16.36 -5.67
CA ARG A 8 -9.46 -17.68 -5.10
C ARG A 8 -8.89 -17.61 -3.69
N ASN A 9 -8.20 -16.54 -3.35
CA ASN A 9 -7.40 -16.45 -2.13
C ASN A 9 -7.92 -15.42 -1.13
N ARG A 10 -8.93 -14.62 -1.47
CA ARG A 10 -9.40 -13.52 -0.64
C ARG A 10 -9.81 -13.95 0.77
N ASP A 11 -10.47 -15.08 0.92
CA ASP A 11 -10.94 -15.55 2.21
C ASP A 11 -9.77 -16.00 3.10
N LEU A 12 -8.81 -16.72 2.52
CA LEU A 12 -7.60 -17.14 3.22
C LEU A 12 -6.69 -15.96 3.57
N ALA A 13 -6.65 -14.97 2.70
CA ALA A 13 -5.87 -13.75 2.91
C ALA A 13 -6.52 -12.75 3.90
N GLY A 14 -7.75 -13.00 4.35
CA GLY A 14 -8.44 -12.16 5.33
C GLY A 14 -9.33 -11.07 4.72
N PHE A 15 -9.78 -11.24 3.47
CA PHE A 15 -10.64 -10.29 2.75
C PHE A 15 -12.04 -10.85 2.47
N SER A 16 -12.57 -11.62 3.41
CA SER A 16 -13.87 -12.27 3.28
C SER A 16 -15.07 -11.32 3.45
N ASN A 17 -14.91 -10.25 4.21
CA ASN A 17 -15.95 -9.23 4.42
C ASN A 17 -15.29 -7.86 4.69
N PRO A 18 -16.06 -6.74 4.62
CA PRO A 18 -15.49 -5.40 4.77
C PRO A 18 -14.77 -5.16 6.09
N THR A 19 -15.33 -5.58 7.22
CA THR A 19 -14.74 -5.37 8.55
C THR A 19 -13.41 -6.12 8.67
N ARG A 20 -13.37 -7.38 8.26
CA ARG A 20 -12.16 -8.19 8.29
C ARG A 20 -11.13 -7.67 7.30
N SER A 21 -11.55 -7.19 6.15
CA SER A 21 -10.68 -6.58 5.14
C SER A 21 -9.98 -5.34 5.66
N LEU A 22 -10.69 -4.46 6.36
CA LEU A 22 -10.09 -3.29 7.00
C LEU A 22 -9.07 -3.69 8.07
N TYR A 23 -9.42 -4.63 8.94
CA TYR A 23 -8.50 -5.14 9.96
C TYR A 23 -7.23 -5.74 9.33
N THR A 24 -7.40 -6.57 8.30
CA THR A 24 -6.29 -7.22 7.60
C THR A 24 -5.39 -6.18 6.93
N ALA A 25 -5.97 -5.19 6.24
CA ALA A 25 -5.21 -4.12 5.61
C ALA A 25 -4.40 -3.31 6.63
N VAL A 26 -5.01 -2.93 7.75
CA VAL A 26 -4.31 -2.24 8.85
C VAL A 26 -3.12 -3.07 9.33
N ARG A 27 -3.34 -4.34 9.64
CA ARG A 27 -2.28 -5.24 10.11
C ARG A 27 -1.14 -5.35 9.12
N GLU A 28 -1.44 -5.60 7.86
CA GLU A 28 -0.42 -5.78 6.82
C GLU A 28 0.43 -4.52 6.60
N PHE A 29 -0.20 -3.36 6.55
CA PHE A 29 0.54 -2.11 6.36
C PHE A 29 1.34 -1.70 7.61
N VAL A 30 0.81 -1.93 8.80
CA VAL A 30 1.54 -1.64 10.06
C VAL A 30 2.72 -2.60 10.23
N GLU A 31 2.54 -3.89 10.00
CA GLU A 31 3.63 -4.87 10.05
C GLU A 31 4.73 -4.52 9.06
N ASN A 32 4.38 -4.14 7.83
CA ASN A 32 5.37 -3.72 6.84
C ASN A 32 6.14 -2.46 7.27
N ALA A 33 5.44 -1.50 7.87
CA ALA A 33 6.07 -0.29 8.40
C ALA A 33 7.07 -0.59 9.53
N LEU A 34 6.68 -1.46 10.45
CA LEU A 34 7.54 -1.89 11.56
C LEU A 34 8.75 -2.68 11.05
N ASP A 35 8.54 -3.60 10.12
CA ASP A 35 9.61 -4.41 9.52
C ASP A 35 10.64 -3.55 8.77
N ALA A 36 10.16 -2.54 8.01
CA ALA A 36 11.04 -1.63 7.30
C ALA A 36 11.94 -0.84 8.24
N CYS A 37 11.41 -0.38 9.36
CA CYS A 37 12.18 0.30 10.40
C CYS A 37 13.17 -0.66 11.08
N ASP A 38 12.73 -1.85 11.47
CA ASP A 38 13.54 -2.85 12.16
C ASP A 38 14.76 -3.27 11.35
N GLN A 39 14.57 -3.54 10.05
CA GLN A 39 15.65 -3.95 9.14
C GLN A 39 16.78 -2.93 9.02
N ARG A 40 16.52 -1.68 9.30
CA ARG A 40 17.49 -0.57 9.24
C ARG A 40 17.88 -0.05 10.62
N GLY A 41 17.42 -0.68 11.69
CA GLY A 41 17.70 -0.22 13.04
C GLY A 41 17.12 1.15 13.37
N ILE A 42 16.01 1.51 12.72
CA ILE A 42 15.29 2.78 12.94
C ILE A 42 14.24 2.54 14.01
N PHE A 43 14.24 3.38 15.05
CA PHE A 43 13.16 3.37 16.03
C PHE A 43 11.84 3.78 15.36
N PRO A 44 10.82 2.90 15.35
CA PRO A 44 9.65 3.14 14.52
C PRO A 44 8.76 4.27 15.06
N ASP A 45 8.36 5.15 14.17
CA ASP A 45 7.30 6.13 14.35
C ASP A 45 6.26 5.90 13.25
N VAL A 46 5.15 5.26 13.61
CA VAL A 46 4.12 4.83 12.67
C VAL A 46 2.81 5.55 12.97
N HIS A 47 2.29 6.23 11.97
CA HIS A 47 1.01 6.92 12.04
C HIS A 47 -0.04 6.19 11.21
N LEU A 48 -1.17 5.90 11.83
CA LEU A 48 -2.33 5.29 11.19
C LEU A 48 -3.51 6.24 11.21
N SER A 49 -4.19 6.38 10.08
CA SER A 49 -5.39 7.19 9.95
C SER A 49 -6.46 6.40 9.18
N ILE A 50 -7.68 6.43 9.68
CA ILE A 50 -8.87 5.89 9.00
C ILE A 50 -9.90 7.01 8.95
N LYS A 51 -10.26 7.44 7.75
CA LYS A 51 -11.20 8.54 7.55
C LYS A 51 -12.31 8.14 6.59
N ALA A 52 -13.55 8.45 6.94
CA ALA A 52 -14.67 8.29 6.01
C ALA A 52 -14.48 9.17 4.77
N VAL A 53 -14.80 8.64 3.59
CA VAL A 53 -14.79 9.42 2.35
C VAL A 53 -15.87 10.51 2.38
N ASP A 54 -17.06 10.13 2.88
CA ASP A 54 -18.20 11.03 3.04
C ASP A 54 -18.57 11.12 4.52
N PRO A 55 -17.87 11.92 5.34
CA PRO A 55 -18.06 11.94 6.80
C PRO A 55 -19.44 12.47 7.21
N ASP A 56 -20.11 13.24 6.36
CA ASP A 56 -21.42 13.80 6.63
C ASP A 56 -22.59 12.81 6.38
N LYS A 57 -22.30 11.65 5.80
CA LYS A 57 -23.32 10.61 5.62
C LYS A 57 -23.55 9.87 6.94
N PRO A 58 -24.80 9.53 7.26
CA PRO A 58 -25.13 8.78 8.49
C PRO A 58 -24.46 7.40 8.57
N ASP A 59 -24.20 6.80 7.41
CA ASP A 59 -23.59 5.47 7.31
C ASP A 59 -22.56 5.46 6.18
N PRO A 60 -21.34 5.94 6.43
CA PRO A 60 -20.26 5.95 5.44
C PRO A 60 -19.93 4.51 5.02
N LYS A 61 -19.83 4.28 3.71
CA LYS A 61 -19.52 2.96 3.13
C LYS A 61 -18.08 2.80 2.71
N GLN A 62 -17.35 3.90 2.55
CA GLN A 62 -15.97 3.89 2.13
C GLN A 62 -15.10 4.69 3.09
N TYR A 63 -13.91 4.15 3.33
CA TYR A 63 -12.92 4.74 4.24
C TYR A 63 -11.56 4.80 3.55
N ILE A 64 -10.81 5.86 3.82
CA ILE A 64 -9.41 5.96 3.42
C ILE A 64 -8.56 5.54 4.60
N LEU A 65 -7.81 4.46 4.40
CA LEU A 65 -6.77 4.00 5.32
C LEU A 65 -5.43 4.57 4.85
N THR A 66 -4.74 5.27 5.74
CA THR A 66 -3.37 5.76 5.51
C THR A 66 -2.46 5.24 6.61
N VAL A 67 -1.36 4.64 6.22
CA VAL A 67 -0.28 4.25 7.14
C VAL A 67 1.01 4.92 6.69
N ARG A 68 1.64 5.68 7.60
CA ARG A 68 2.89 6.39 7.36
C ARG A 68 3.93 5.96 8.37
N ASP A 69 5.13 5.72 7.90
CA ASP A 69 6.29 5.38 8.74
C ASP A 69 7.45 6.35 8.54
N ASN A 70 8.44 6.25 9.41
CA ASN A 70 9.71 6.95 9.35
C ASN A 70 10.87 6.04 8.88
N GLY A 71 10.56 4.96 8.20
CA GLY A 71 11.53 4.00 7.70
C GLY A 71 12.36 4.53 6.54
N PRO A 72 13.10 3.65 5.85
CA PRO A 72 14.04 4.06 4.79
C PRO A 72 13.37 4.53 3.50
N GLY A 73 12.04 4.36 3.37
CA GLY A 73 11.34 4.59 2.11
C GLY A 73 11.67 3.55 1.03
N ILE A 74 11.09 3.74 -0.14
CA ILE A 74 11.31 2.93 -1.32
C ILE A 74 11.78 3.83 -2.45
N GLU A 75 12.82 3.43 -3.18
CA GLU A 75 13.29 4.19 -4.33
C GLU A 75 12.18 4.37 -5.37
N SER A 76 12.09 5.56 -5.94
CA SER A 76 11.05 5.96 -6.89
C SER A 76 10.86 4.94 -8.02
N LYS A 77 11.95 4.42 -8.59
CA LYS A 77 11.89 3.42 -9.67
C LYS A 77 11.24 2.09 -9.28
N HIS A 78 11.19 1.76 -7.99
CA HIS A 78 10.61 0.51 -7.47
C HIS A 78 9.16 0.67 -7.01
N VAL A 79 8.71 1.88 -6.75
CA VAL A 79 7.36 2.14 -6.23
C VAL A 79 6.25 1.58 -7.13
N PRO A 80 6.24 1.82 -8.44
CA PRO A 80 5.16 1.30 -9.28
C PRO A 80 5.06 -0.22 -9.28
N LEU A 81 6.18 -0.92 -9.33
CA LEU A 81 6.18 -2.38 -9.32
C LEU A 81 5.80 -2.95 -7.95
N ALA A 82 6.22 -2.30 -6.87
CA ALA A 82 5.91 -2.75 -5.51
C ALA A 82 4.41 -2.67 -5.18
N PHE A 83 3.73 -1.64 -5.67
CA PHE A 83 2.34 -1.35 -5.31
C PHE A 83 1.34 -1.58 -6.44
N GLY A 84 1.80 -1.59 -7.67
CA GLY A 84 0.95 -1.70 -8.86
C GLY A 84 1.00 -3.08 -9.53
N THR A 85 1.55 -4.10 -8.87
CA THR A 85 1.55 -5.48 -9.35
C THR A 85 1.27 -6.45 -8.21
N VAL A 86 0.61 -7.56 -8.52
CA VAL A 86 0.46 -8.69 -7.60
C VAL A 86 1.65 -9.63 -7.77
N LEU A 87 2.15 -10.19 -6.69
CA LEU A 87 3.25 -11.17 -6.68
C LEU A 87 4.62 -10.63 -7.14
N TYR A 88 4.81 -9.33 -7.20
CA TYR A 88 6.11 -8.76 -7.56
C TYR A 88 7.25 -9.32 -6.68
N GLY A 89 7.05 -9.36 -5.37
CA GLY A 89 8.05 -9.85 -4.43
C GLY A 89 8.39 -11.34 -4.56
N SER A 90 7.53 -12.15 -5.21
CA SER A 90 7.75 -13.59 -5.36
C SER A 90 8.70 -13.98 -6.49
N LYS A 91 8.88 -13.11 -7.49
CA LYS A 91 9.69 -13.42 -8.68
C LYS A 91 11.01 -12.67 -8.78
N PHE A 92 11.11 -11.43 -8.33
CA PHE A 92 12.24 -10.55 -8.65
C PHE A 92 12.91 -9.89 -7.46
N GLY A 93 12.36 -9.97 -6.27
CA GLY A 93 12.79 -9.13 -5.19
C GLY A 93 12.98 -9.81 -3.86
N LEU A 94 13.00 -11.14 -3.82
CA LEU A 94 13.07 -11.90 -2.57
C LEU A 94 14.20 -11.45 -1.63
N LYS A 95 15.29 -10.92 -2.16
CA LYS A 95 16.40 -10.40 -1.36
C LYS A 95 16.28 -8.90 -1.04
N GLN A 96 15.64 -8.10 -1.90
CA GLN A 96 15.53 -6.64 -1.73
C GLN A 96 14.15 -6.19 -1.24
N ALA A 97 13.10 -6.98 -1.56
CA ALA A 97 11.73 -6.70 -1.17
C ALA A 97 11.25 -7.49 0.06
N ARG A 98 12.11 -8.33 0.65
CA ARG A 98 11.79 -9.00 1.92
C ARG A 98 11.51 -7.94 2.98
N GLY A 99 10.26 -7.88 3.42
CA GLY A 99 9.79 -6.96 4.43
C GLY A 99 9.17 -5.66 3.91
N MET A 100 9.20 -5.39 2.58
CA MET A 100 8.53 -4.19 2.06
C MET A 100 7.06 -4.44 1.73
N PHE A 101 6.73 -5.53 1.05
CA PHE A 101 5.33 -5.88 0.74
C PHE A 101 5.17 -7.38 0.61
N GLY A 102 4.59 -7.98 1.62
CA GLY A 102 4.08 -9.33 1.53
C GLY A 102 2.82 -9.39 0.65
N LEU A 103 2.37 -10.61 0.41
CA LEU A 103 1.14 -10.88 -0.34
C LEU A 103 -0.08 -10.11 0.24
N GLY A 104 -0.13 -9.95 1.57
CA GLY A 104 -1.23 -9.28 2.25
C GLY A 104 -1.40 -7.81 1.88
N ALA A 105 -0.31 -7.05 1.76
CA ALA A 105 -0.38 -5.66 1.36
C ALA A 105 -0.86 -5.49 -0.09
N THR A 106 -0.36 -6.30 -1.01
CA THR A 106 -0.82 -6.28 -2.41
C THR A 106 -2.27 -6.71 -2.54
N MET A 107 -2.71 -7.67 -1.75
CA MET A 107 -4.12 -8.08 -1.67
C MET A 107 -5.01 -6.96 -1.11
N ALA A 108 -4.56 -6.21 -0.12
CA ALA A 108 -5.29 -5.05 0.41
C ALA A 108 -5.47 -3.96 -0.65
N ILE A 109 -4.42 -3.64 -1.40
CA ILE A 109 -4.45 -2.67 -2.50
C ILE A 109 -5.44 -3.13 -3.58
N LEU A 110 -5.36 -4.38 -3.99
CA LEU A 110 -6.24 -4.95 -4.99
C LEU A 110 -7.70 -4.98 -4.52
N TYR A 111 -7.94 -5.35 -3.26
CA TYR A 111 -9.26 -5.30 -2.65
C TYR A 111 -9.86 -3.88 -2.69
N GLY A 112 -9.09 -2.89 -2.29
CA GLY A 112 -9.53 -1.49 -2.32
C GLY A 112 -9.86 -1.03 -3.74
N GLN A 113 -9.03 -1.36 -4.72
CA GLN A 113 -9.29 -1.01 -6.11
C GLN A 113 -10.55 -1.69 -6.67
N ILE A 114 -10.72 -2.99 -6.42
CA ILE A 114 -11.88 -3.75 -6.92
C ILE A 114 -13.19 -3.25 -6.28
N THR A 115 -13.19 -2.96 -4.99
CA THR A 115 -14.41 -2.61 -4.25
C THR A 115 -14.78 -1.13 -4.35
N THR A 116 -13.81 -0.23 -4.53
CA THR A 116 -14.05 1.22 -4.52
C THR A 116 -13.75 1.90 -5.86
N ASN A 117 -13.06 1.21 -6.76
CA ASN A 117 -12.56 1.75 -8.02
C ASN A 117 -11.67 3.00 -7.84
N ARG A 118 -10.96 3.09 -6.72
CA ARG A 118 -10.08 4.21 -6.39
C ARG A 118 -8.62 3.78 -6.42
N PRO A 119 -7.71 4.67 -6.82
CA PRO A 119 -6.29 4.38 -6.88
C PRO A 119 -5.66 4.25 -5.50
N VAL A 120 -4.50 3.59 -5.44
CA VAL A 120 -3.58 3.67 -4.31
C VAL A 120 -2.74 4.93 -4.43
N THR A 121 -2.52 5.61 -3.31
CA THR A 121 -1.59 6.73 -3.21
C THR A 121 -0.38 6.32 -2.41
N VAL A 122 0.81 6.49 -2.96
CA VAL A 122 2.08 6.17 -2.32
C VAL A 122 2.97 7.40 -2.30
N LYS A 123 3.53 7.70 -1.13
CA LYS A 123 4.49 8.79 -0.93
C LYS A 123 5.74 8.19 -0.32
N SER A 124 6.89 8.43 -0.92
CA SER A 124 8.15 7.84 -0.48
C SER A 124 9.30 8.81 -0.57
N SER A 125 10.14 8.84 0.45
CA SER A 125 11.41 9.54 0.45
C SER A 125 12.50 8.63 1.02
N THR A 126 13.59 8.46 0.27
CA THR A 126 14.76 7.67 0.68
C THR A 126 15.91 8.53 1.14
N ASP A 127 15.95 9.80 0.78
CA ASP A 127 17.03 10.73 1.12
C ASP A 127 16.65 11.78 2.18
N GLY A 128 15.38 11.86 2.54
CA GLY A 128 14.88 12.86 3.47
C GLY A 128 14.85 14.28 2.92
N LYS A 129 14.94 14.45 1.60
CA LYS A 129 14.92 15.76 0.93
C LYS A 129 13.78 15.86 -0.06
N ILE A 130 13.63 14.86 -0.91
CA ILE A 130 12.58 14.79 -1.94
C ILE A 130 11.70 13.58 -1.64
N GLN A 131 10.39 13.80 -1.70
CA GLN A 131 9.37 12.77 -1.62
C GLN A 131 8.74 12.60 -2.99
N ASP A 132 8.77 11.39 -3.51
CA ASP A 132 7.99 11.01 -4.69
C ASP A 132 6.57 10.65 -4.28
N GLN A 133 5.60 11.16 -5.02
CA GLN A 133 4.18 10.91 -4.80
C GLN A 133 3.59 10.28 -6.04
N PHE A 134 2.99 9.11 -5.86
CA PHE A 134 2.35 8.33 -6.91
C PHE A 134 0.87 8.14 -6.60
N GLU A 135 0.07 8.28 -7.63
CA GLU A 135 -1.31 7.81 -7.65
C GLU A 135 -1.42 6.80 -8.79
N MET A 136 -1.80 5.57 -8.48
CA MET A 136 -1.75 4.49 -9.46
C MET A 136 -2.83 3.45 -9.26
N ILE A 137 -3.12 2.73 -10.32
CA ILE A 137 -3.97 1.54 -10.32
C ILE A 137 -3.20 0.35 -10.87
N LEU A 138 -3.67 -0.84 -10.53
CA LEU A 138 -3.21 -2.09 -11.12
C LEU A 138 -4.06 -2.41 -12.36
N ASP A 139 -3.41 -2.56 -13.52
CA ASP A 139 -4.05 -3.21 -14.66
C ASP A 139 -4.20 -4.70 -14.33
N ILE A 140 -5.42 -5.11 -14.00
CA ILE A 140 -5.71 -6.45 -13.50
C ILE A 140 -5.46 -7.53 -14.56
N GLN A 141 -5.63 -7.21 -15.83
CA GLN A 141 -5.43 -8.17 -16.93
C GLN A 141 -3.94 -8.39 -17.21
N LYS A 142 -3.17 -7.32 -17.24
CA LYS A 142 -1.75 -7.34 -17.59
C LYS A 142 -0.82 -7.50 -16.40
N ASN A 143 -1.34 -7.38 -15.18
CA ASN A 143 -0.56 -7.32 -13.95
C ASN A 143 0.56 -6.28 -14.03
N LYS A 144 0.21 -5.07 -14.40
CA LYS A 144 1.12 -3.94 -14.56
C LYS A 144 0.59 -2.68 -13.85
N PRO A 145 1.47 -1.85 -13.30
CA PRO A 145 1.06 -0.57 -12.75
C PRO A 145 0.65 0.40 -13.87
N VAL A 146 -0.39 1.17 -13.62
CA VAL A 146 -0.78 2.33 -14.42
C VAL A 146 -0.65 3.56 -13.53
N ILE A 147 0.31 4.41 -13.83
CA ILE A 147 0.55 5.63 -13.09
C ILE A 147 -0.41 6.70 -13.58
N LEU A 148 -1.31 7.13 -12.70
CA LEU A 148 -2.28 8.20 -12.99
C LEU A 148 -1.68 9.58 -12.70
N LYS A 149 -0.82 9.66 -11.67
CA LYS A 149 -0.19 10.90 -11.25
C LYS A 149 1.17 10.59 -10.62
N ASN A 150 2.16 11.39 -10.96
CA ASN A 150 3.49 11.35 -10.35
C ASN A 150 4.00 12.78 -10.16
N GLN A 151 4.34 13.13 -8.94
CA GLN A 151 4.88 14.44 -8.60
C GLN A 151 5.88 14.32 -7.46
N THR A 152 6.68 15.35 -7.26
CA THR A 152 7.65 15.44 -6.17
C THR A 152 7.31 16.57 -5.22
N LYS A 153 7.77 16.45 -3.99
CA LYS A 153 7.64 17.45 -2.94
C LYS A 153 8.91 17.48 -2.10
N GLU A 154 9.32 18.65 -1.66
CA GLU A 154 10.38 18.77 -0.66
C GLU A 154 9.88 18.29 0.70
N VAL A 155 10.72 17.53 1.39
CA VAL A 155 10.47 17.00 2.73
C VAL A 155 11.74 17.12 3.57
N SER A 156 11.65 16.76 4.85
CA SER A 156 12.80 16.81 5.77
C SER A 156 13.14 15.45 6.39
N LYS A 157 12.36 14.40 6.06
CA LYS A 157 12.52 13.07 6.66
C LYS A 157 12.32 11.98 5.60
N THR A 158 12.98 10.85 5.80
CA THR A 158 12.69 9.62 5.06
C THR A 158 11.40 8.99 5.55
N GLY A 159 10.81 8.14 4.74
CA GLY A 159 9.66 7.36 5.11
C GLY A 159 8.78 6.98 3.93
N LEU A 160 7.75 6.23 4.25
CA LEU A 160 6.77 5.74 3.31
C LEU A 160 5.36 6.03 3.84
N SER A 161 4.49 6.46 2.96
CA SER A 161 3.05 6.60 3.26
C SER A 161 2.25 5.89 2.18
N VAL A 162 1.35 5.02 2.58
CA VAL A 162 0.44 4.30 1.69
C VAL A 162 -0.99 4.63 2.09
N SER A 163 -1.81 5.02 1.11
CA SER A 163 -3.23 5.29 1.31
C SER A 163 -4.05 4.47 0.32
N ILE A 164 -5.03 3.75 0.84
CA ILE A 164 -6.02 3.02 0.03
C ILE A 164 -7.44 3.37 0.48
N CYS A 165 -8.38 3.27 -0.42
CA CYS A 165 -9.81 3.33 -0.10
C CYS A 165 -10.36 1.91 0.00
N LEU A 166 -11.16 1.67 1.03
CA LEU A 166 -11.80 0.38 1.30
C LEU A 166 -13.31 0.57 1.48
#